data_dc0c1fcf1a4644ea927a505c7d3eac81
#
_entry.id   dc0c1fcf1a4644ea927a505c7d3eac81
#
_cell.length_a   1.000
_cell.length_b   1.000
_cell.length_c   1.000
_cell.angle_alpha   90.00
_cell.angle_beta   90.00
_cell.angle_gamma   90.00
#
_symmetry.space_group_name_H-M   'P 1'
#
loop_
_entity.id
_entity.type
_entity.pdbx_description
1 polymer ?
#
loop_
_entity_poly.entity_id
_entity_poly.type
_entity_poly.pdbx_seq_one_letter_code
_entity_poly.pdbx_strand_id
1 'polypeptide(L)'
;MKKLIVGSLFASIACSAAFAAISDDEIIASFPPIAQGVNISVEKREKLENTAFEKIVILLKKDDQEYRQIMFSDGKYLFPDIIDTAAKRSYASEFRAEQDKILMSAGYENLAKLLKTYPKNKIVSLGKDKKKPVKVIFTDPLCPYCKQEMKNIHERLKEANLRLIFAPIPSHGEEAVAKSISIQKEARKAKKDSEIIAILEKYYADDSVPASNISTDEIEKEKMLIDSIFATGAIRGVPAIIDGKDIDVK
;
A
#
# COMPACT_ATOMS: atom_id res chain seq x y z
N MET A 1 -12.25 -19.19 -82.38
CA MET A 1 -13.11 -18.66 -81.32
C MET A 1 -12.30 -18.37 -80.12
N LYS A 2 -11.90 -17.08 -79.92
CA LYS A 2 -11.12 -16.64 -78.76
C LYS A 2 -12.06 -16.10 -77.71
N LYS A 3 -12.15 -16.75 -76.53
CA LYS A 3 -12.90 -16.25 -75.36
C LYS A 3 -12.08 -15.22 -74.63
N LEU A 4 -12.53 -13.98 -74.61
CA LEU A 4 -12.06 -12.94 -73.74
C LEU A 4 -12.61 -13.20 -72.34
N ILE A 5 -11.72 -13.36 -71.33
CA ILE A 5 -12.07 -13.37 -69.93
C ILE A 5 -11.81 -11.93 -69.44
N VAL A 6 -12.89 -11.21 -69.15
CA VAL A 6 -12.85 -9.89 -68.49
C VAL A 6 -12.76 -10.16 -66.99
N GLY A 7 -11.55 -10.01 -66.47
CA GLY A 7 -11.32 -10.05 -65.04
C GLY A 7 -11.72 -8.71 -64.38
N SER A 8 -12.79 -8.71 -63.62
CA SER A 8 -13.22 -7.55 -62.83
C SER A 8 -12.38 -7.43 -61.57
N LEU A 9 -11.50 -6.43 -61.56
CA LEU A 9 -10.69 -6.07 -60.38
C LEU A 9 -11.59 -5.28 -59.44
N PHE A 10 -12.12 -5.93 -58.39
CA PHE A 10 -12.72 -5.23 -57.30
C PHE A 10 -11.61 -4.68 -56.37
N ALA A 11 -11.29 -3.42 -56.54
CA ALA A 11 -10.47 -2.66 -55.59
C ALA A 11 -11.37 -2.37 -54.36
N SER A 12 -11.25 -3.17 -53.35
CA SER A 12 -11.81 -2.86 -52.02
C SER A 12 -11.04 -1.67 -51.41
N ILE A 13 -11.60 -0.49 -51.54
CA ILE A 13 -11.16 0.68 -50.80
C ILE A 13 -11.57 0.43 -49.36
N ALA A 14 -10.64 -0.06 -48.57
CA ALA A 14 -10.78 -0.06 -47.10
C ALA A 14 -10.70 1.41 -46.65
N CYS A 15 -11.84 2.07 -46.54
CA CYS A 15 -11.97 3.38 -45.94
C CYS A 15 -11.77 3.19 -44.42
N SER A 16 -10.51 3.16 -43.96
CA SER A 16 -10.22 3.30 -42.56
C SER A 16 -10.57 4.75 -42.19
N ALA A 17 -11.75 4.96 -41.62
CA ALA A 17 -12.09 6.19 -40.93
C ALA A 17 -11.08 6.32 -39.78
N ALA A 18 -10.00 7.06 -40.02
CA ALA A 18 -9.12 7.52 -38.95
C ALA A 18 -9.96 8.52 -38.14
N PHE A 19 -10.57 8.05 -37.04
CA PHE A 19 -11.13 8.98 -36.07
C PHE A 19 -9.97 9.84 -35.58
N ALA A 20 -10.16 11.17 -35.57
CA ALA A 20 -9.22 12.09 -34.93
C ALA A 20 -9.08 11.65 -33.48
N ALA A 21 -7.84 11.50 -33.02
CA ALA A 21 -7.60 11.12 -31.62
C ALA A 21 -8.19 12.21 -30.71
N ILE A 22 -8.92 11.80 -29.69
CA ILE A 22 -9.39 12.72 -28.65
C ILE A 22 -8.22 13.51 -28.09
N SER A 23 -8.34 14.82 -27.96
CA SER A 23 -7.26 15.68 -27.44
C SER A 23 -7.08 15.54 -25.93
N ASP A 24 -5.91 15.91 -25.42
CA ASP A 24 -5.62 15.88 -23.99
C ASP A 24 -6.57 16.80 -23.21
N ASP A 25 -6.91 17.97 -23.77
CA ASP A 25 -7.87 18.90 -23.15
C ASP A 25 -9.27 18.29 -23.05
N GLU A 26 -9.74 17.59 -24.07
CA GLU A 26 -11.03 16.89 -24.05
C GLU A 26 -11.03 15.74 -23.03
N ILE A 27 -9.90 15.02 -22.89
CA ILE A 27 -9.73 13.99 -21.88
C ILE A 27 -9.81 14.61 -20.49
N ILE A 28 -9.05 15.68 -20.22
CA ILE A 28 -9.03 16.36 -18.92
C ILE A 28 -10.40 16.93 -18.59
N ALA A 29 -11.09 17.52 -19.56
CA ALA A 29 -12.42 18.08 -19.39
C ALA A 29 -13.50 17.04 -19.11
N SER A 30 -13.26 15.76 -19.43
CA SER A 30 -14.19 14.65 -19.16
C SER A 30 -14.20 14.19 -17.69
N PHE A 31 -13.20 14.61 -16.91
CA PHE A 31 -13.16 14.31 -15.47
C PHE A 31 -14.14 15.23 -14.71
N PRO A 32 -14.86 14.69 -13.71
CA PRO A 32 -15.69 15.51 -12.85
C PRO A 32 -14.83 16.55 -12.12
N PRO A 33 -15.41 17.66 -11.65
CA PRO A 33 -14.68 18.64 -10.86
C PRO A 33 -13.97 17.96 -9.68
N ILE A 34 -12.65 17.96 -9.71
CA ILE A 34 -11.84 17.36 -8.66
C ILE A 34 -11.61 18.39 -7.55
N ALA A 35 -11.34 17.91 -6.33
CA ALA A 35 -11.09 18.76 -5.18
C ALA A 35 -10.06 19.85 -5.49
N GLN A 36 -10.25 21.04 -4.91
CA GLN A 36 -9.35 22.19 -5.12
C GLN A 36 -7.88 21.81 -4.90
N GLY A 37 -7.03 22.27 -5.82
CA GLY A 37 -5.57 22.05 -5.74
C GLY A 37 -5.07 20.76 -6.39
N VAL A 38 -5.93 19.95 -7.02
CA VAL A 38 -5.48 18.80 -7.82
C VAL A 38 -5.26 19.24 -9.26
N ASN A 39 -4.05 19.04 -9.77
CA ASN A 39 -3.70 19.23 -11.17
C ASN A 39 -3.82 17.89 -11.91
N ILE A 40 -4.50 17.89 -13.06
CA ILE A 40 -4.65 16.73 -13.94
C ILE A 40 -3.89 16.99 -15.22
N SER A 41 -3.15 16.00 -15.67
CA SER A 41 -2.46 16.03 -16.96
C SER A 41 -2.41 14.65 -17.61
N VAL A 42 -2.31 14.62 -18.93
CA VAL A 42 -1.97 13.40 -19.67
C VAL A 42 -0.45 13.24 -19.64
N GLU A 43 0.03 12.18 -19.00
CA GLU A 43 1.46 11.92 -18.85
C GLU A 43 2.00 11.10 -20.02
N LYS A 44 1.20 10.13 -20.53
CA LYS A 44 1.63 9.23 -21.61
C LYS A 44 0.45 8.72 -22.40
N ARG A 45 0.68 8.50 -23.71
CA ARG A 45 -0.26 7.85 -24.63
C ARG A 45 0.47 6.70 -25.34
N GLU A 46 -0.22 5.56 -25.49
CA GLU A 46 0.39 4.36 -26.03
C GLU A 46 -0.67 3.50 -26.74
N LYS A 47 -0.47 3.21 -28.03
CA LYS A 47 -1.35 2.30 -28.75
C LYS A 47 -1.24 0.89 -28.20
N LEU A 48 -2.37 0.24 -27.98
CA LEU A 48 -2.41 -1.19 -27.67
C LEU A 48 -2.26 -1.97 -28.96
N GLU A 49 -1.23 -2.81 -29.03
CA GLU A 49 -0.93 -3.62 -30.20
C GLU A 49 -2.14 -4.49 -30.60
N ASN A 50 -2.37 -4.59 -31.91
CA ASN A 50 -3.46 -5.37 -32.51
C ASN A 50 -4.88 -4.98 -32.06
N THR A 51 -5.06 -3.73 -31.60
CA THR A 51 -6.37 -3.19 -31.21
C THR A 51 -6.61 -1.81 -31.81
N ALA A 52 -7.85 -1.33 -31.74
CA ALA A 52 -8.19 0.05 -32.07
C ALA A 52 -7.99 1.01 -30.88
N PHE A 53 -7.56 0.50 -29.74
CA PHE A 53 -7.48 1.28 -28.51
C PHE A 53 -6.11 1.90 -28.26
N GLU A 54 -6.17 3.04 -27.61
CA GLU A 54 -5.01 3.73 -27.05
C GLU A 54 -5.13 3.71 -25.50
N LYS A 55 -4.03 3.36 -24.83
CA LYS A 55 -3.89 3.49 -23.38
C LYS A 55 -3.36 4.89 -23.06
N ILE A 56 -4.00 5.58 -22.14
CA ILE A 56 -3.72 6.94 -21.73
C ILE A 56 -3.42 6.93 -20.24
N VAL A 57 -2.24 7.36 -19.85
CA VAL A 57 -1.85 7.51 -18.45
C VAL A 57 -2.17 8.93 -18.01
N ILE A 58 -3.02 9.04 -17.00
CA ILE A 58 -3.43 10.30 -16.40
C ILE A 58 -2.67 10.48 -15.10
N LEU A 59 -1.97 11.59 -14.97
CA LEU A 59 -1.30 12.01 -13.73
C LEU A 59 -2.19 13.01 -12.99
N LEU A 60 -2.54 12.66 -11.74
CA LEU A 60 -3.16 13.56 -10.78
C LEU A 60 -2.11 13.95 -9.75
N LYS A 61 -1.88 15.26 -9.62
CA LYS A 61 -0.88 15.80 -8.70
C LYS A 61 -1.52 16.79 -7.75
N LYS A 62 -1.28 16.59 -6.45
CA LYS A 62 -1.64 17.52 -5.38
C LYS A 62 -0.46 17.64 -4.42
N ASP A 63 0.08 18.85 -4.29
CA ASP A 63 1.28 19.12 -3.52
C ASP A 63 2.42 18.18 -3.99
N ASP A 64 3.02 17.41 -3.09
CA ASP A 64 4.07 16.44 -3.39
C ASP A 64 3.52 15.02 -3.67
N GLN A 65 2.20 14.84 -3.69
CA GLN A 65 1.57 13.55 -3.95
C GLN A 65 1.21 13.41 -5.43
N GLU A 66 1.62 12.31 -6.02
CA GLU A 66 1.31 11.93 -7.39
C GLU A 66 0.53 10.62 -7.41
N TYR A 67 -0.57 10.61 -8.14
CA TYR A 67 -1.37 9.42 -8.39
C TYR A 67 -1.56 9.23 -9.90
N ARG A 68 -1.34 8.01 -10.38
CA ARG A 68 -1.51 7.66 -11.78
C ARG A 68 -2.67 6.70 -11.93
N GLN A 69 -3.51 6.99 -12.92
CA GLN A 69 -4.54 6.06 -13.39
C GLN A 69 -4.48 5.93 -14.90
N ILE A 70 -5.07 4.87 -15.44
CA ILE A 70 -5.18 4.73 -16.88
C ILE A 70 -6.63 4.84 -17.34
N MET A 71 -6.76 5.35 -18.56
CA MET A 71 -7.96 5.32 -19.37
C MET A 71 -7.61 4.71 -20.73
N PHE A 72 -8.61 4.32 -21.46
CA PHE A 72 -8.46 3.84 -22.83
C PHE A 72 -9.37 4.64 -23.74
N SER A 73 -8.97 4.79 -25.01
CA SER A 73 -9.80 5.44 -26.02
C SER A 73 -9.72 4.72 -27.36
N ASP A 74 -10.81 4.70 -28.07
CA ASP A 74 -10.90 4.33 -29.50
C ASP A 74 -10.85 5.56 -30.43
N GLY A 75 -10.55 6.74 -29.88
CA GLY A 75 -10.56 8.02 -30.55
C GLY A 75 -11.85 8.83 -30.35
N LYS A 76 -12.92 8.21 -29.83
CA LYS A 76 -14.22 8.85 -29.59
C LYS A 76 -14.71 8.70 -28.15
N TYR A 77 -14.50 7.54 -27.56
CA TYR A 77 -14.98 7.22 -26.21
C TYR A 77 -13.79 7.00 -25.27
N LEU A 78 -14.02 7.24 -23.97
CA LEU A 78 -13.10 6.92 -22.89
C LEU A 78 -13.63 5.74 -22.10
N PHE A 79 -12.77 4.78 -21.81
CA PHE A 79 -13.07 3.57 -21.07
C PHE A 79 -12.16 3.46 -19.84
N PRO A 80 -12.68 3.15 -18.65
CA PRO A 80 -11.84 3.01 -17.44
C PRO A 80 -11.02 1.71 -17.42
N ASP A 81 -11.42 0.71 -18.24
CA ASP A 81 -10.72 -0.57 -18.36
C ASP A 81 -11.01 -1.22 -19.71
N ILE A 82 -10.11 -2.09 -20.13
CA ILE A 82 -10.28 -3.05 -21.22
C ILE A 82 -9.94 -4.43 -20.69
N ILE A 83 -10.84 -5.39 -20.91
CA ILE A 83 -10.64 -6.78 -20.53
C ILE A 83 -10.33 -7.60 -21.78
N ASP A 84 -9.12 -8.17 -21.82
CA ASP A 84 -8.75 -9.17 -22.81
C ASP A 84 -9.36 -10.52 -22.39
N THR A 85 -10.41 -10.92 -23.07
CA THR A 85 -11.14 -12.15 -22.75
C THR A 85 -10.36 -13.42 -23.10
N ALA A 86 -9.49 -13.35 -24.11
CA ALA A 86 -8.65 -14.47 -24.50
C ALA A 86 -7.50 -14.70 -23.48
N ALA A 87 -6.83 -13.64 -23.09
CA ALA A 87 -5.78 -13.69 -22.07
C ALA A 87 -6.33 -13.67 -20.63
N LYS A 88 -7.64 -13.46 -20.45
CA LYS A 88 -8.31 -13.34 -19.13
C LYS A 88 -7.65 -12.30 -18.21
N ARG A 89 -7.31 -11.14 -18.76
CA ARG A 89 -6.63 -10.07 -18.05
C ARG A 89 -7.37 -8.73 -18.16
N SER A 90 -7.28 -7.91 -17.12
CA SER A 90 -7.73 -6.52 -17.09
C SER A 90 -6.50 -5.61 -17.11
N TYR A 91 -6.41 -4.76 -18.11
CA TYR A 91 -5.30 -3.82 -18.23
C TYR A 91 -5.25 -2.81 -17.07
N ALA A 92 -6.42 -2.35 -16.59
CA ALA A 92 -6.48 -1.44 -15.45
C ALA A 92 -6.04 -2.13 -14.15
N SER A 93 -6.39 -3.41 -13.96
CA SER A 93 -5.95 -4.16 -12.77
C SER A 93 -4.45 -4.41 -12.77
N GLU A 94 -3.87 -4.75 -13.92
CA GLU A 94 -2.41 -4.93 -14.06
C GLU A 94 -1.66 -3.62 -13.79
N PHE A 95 -2.12 -2.52 -14.35
CA PHE A 95 -1.52 -1.21 -14.10
C PHE A 95 -1.58 -0.82 -12.62
N ARG A 96 -2.74 -1.01 -11.97
CA ARG A 96 -2.86 -0.75 -10.52
C ARG A 96 -1.90 -1.61 -9.70
N ALA A 97 -1.80 -2.89 -10.04
CA ALA A 97 -0.87 -3.80 -9.35
C ALA A 97 0.60 -3.39 -9.53
N GLU A 98 0.96 -2.85 -10.70
CA GLU A 98 2.30 -2.30 -10.95
C GLU A 98 2.56 -1.02 -10.15
N GLN A 99 1.60 -0.07 -10.16
CA GLN A 99 1.68 1.15 -9.36
C GLN A 99 1.77 0.82 -7.87
N ASP A 100 0.98 -0.13 -7.38
CA ASP A 100 1.05 -0.58 -5.99
C ASP A 100 2.42 -1.14 -5.62
N LYS A 101 3.07 -1.91 -6.49
CA LYS A 101 4.43 -2.41 -6.25
C LYS A 101 5.44 -1.27 -6.14
N ILE A 102 5.35 -0.27 -7.03
CA ILE A 102 6.24 0.91 -7.00
C ILE A 102 6.06 1.67 -5.68
N LEU A 103 4.81 1.96 -5.31
CA LEU A 103 4.49 2.66 -4.07
C LEU A 103 4.92 1.89 -2.82
N MET A 104 4.72 0.56 -2.81
CA MET A 104 5.17 -0.28 -1.69
C MET A 104 6.70 -0.32 -1.60
N SER A 105 7.41 -0.40 -2.72
CA SER A 105 8.87 -0.36 -2.73
C SER A 105 9.38 0.96 -2.14
N ALA A 106 8.86 2.09 -2.60
CA ALA A 106 9.20 3.41 -2.06
C ALA A 106 8.85 3.52 -0.56
N GLY A 107 7.69 2.99 -0.17
CA GLY A 107 7.26 2.92 1.23
C GLY A 107 8.25 2.13 2.10
N TYR A 108 8.71 0.97 1.63
CA TYR A 108 9.69 0.16 2.35
C TYR A 108 11.04 0.85 2.48
N GLU A 109 11.51 1.56 1.45
CA GLU A 109 12.72 2.36 1.54
C GLU A 109 12.59 3.49 2.58
N ASN A 110 11.47 4.20 2.61
CA ASN A 110 11.18 5.24 3.58
C ASN A 110 11.11 4.66 5.00
N LEU A 111 10.43 3.52 5.16
CA LEU A 111 10.34 2.82 6.44
C LEU A 111 11.73 2.37 6.93
N ALA A 112 12.56 1.81 6.06
CA ALA A 112 13.93 1.42 6.40
C ALA A 112 14.76 2.63 6.87
N LYS A 113 14.63 3.78 6.20
CA LYS A 113 15.29 5.04 6.63
C LYS A 113 14.79 5.48 8.01
N LEU A 114 13.47 5.48 8.24
CA LEU A 114 12.86 5.83 9.52
C LEU A 114 13.38 4.91 10.64
N LEU A 115 13.39 3.60 10.42
CA LEU A 115 13.77 2.62 11.44
C LEU A 115 15.24 2.70 11.87
N LYS A 116 16.14 3.28 11.06
CA LYS A 116 17.53 3.57 11.47
C LYS A 116 17.62 4.56 12.63
N THR A 117 16.69 5.51 12.70
CA THR A 117 16.63 6.54 13.73
C THR A 117 15.51 6.31 14.75
N TYR A 118 14.67 5.30 14.52
CA TYR A 118 13.55 4.99 15.40
C TYR A 118 14.02 4.61 16.80
N PRO A 119 13.41 5.13 17.87
CA PRO A 119 13.87 4.87 19.24
C PRO A 119 13.80 3.38 19.58
N LYS A 120 14.95 2.76 19.84
CA LYS A 120 15.03 1.31 20.12
C LYS A 120 14.17 0.87 21.32
N ASN A 121 13.97 1.77 22.29
CA ASN A 121 13.12 1.53 23.45
C ASN A 121 11.62 1.55 23.12
N LYS A 122 11.23 1.82 21.88
CA LYS A 122 9.87 1.75 21.37
C LYS A 122 9.60 0.45 20.58
N ILE A 123 10.62 -0.37 20.42
CA ILE A 123 10.52 -1.66 19.74
C ILE A 123 10.53 -2.76 20.81
N VAL A 124 9.47 -3.55 20.87
CA VAL A 124 9.41 -4.74 21.74
C VAL A 124 9.96 -5.92 20.96
N SER A 125 11.03 -6.54 21.50
CA SER A 125 11.77 -7.60 20.81
C SER A 125 11.56 -8.95 21.50
N LEU A 126 11.25 -9.97 20.71
CA LEU A 126 11.09 -11.35 21.13
C LEU A 126 11.96 -12.27 20.25
N GLY A 127 12.56 -13.28 20.87
CA GLY A 127 13.48 -14.18 20.21
C GLY A 127 14.89 -13.60 20.06
N LYS A 128 15.90 -14.48 20.21
CA LYS A 128 17.34 -14.13 20.13
C LYS A 128 18.14 -15.14 19.33
N ASP A 129 17.47 -15.99 18.55
CA ASP A 129 18.12 -17.03 17.76
C ASP A 129 18.75 -16.40 16.50
N LYS A 130 20.08 -16.38 16.44
CA LYS A 130 20.82 -15.80 15.31
C LYS A 130 20.60 -16.52 13.98
N LYS A 131 20.05 -17.73 14.01
CA LYS A 131 19.77 -18.53 12.79
C LYS A 131 18.40 -18.22 12.21
N LYS A 132 17.50 -17.62 12.98
CA LYS A 132 16.15 -17.28 12.53
C LYS A 132 16.12 -15.90 11.87
N PRO A 133 15.28 -15.74 10.83
CA PRO A 133 15.01 -14.42 10.26
C PRO A 133 14.34 -13.51 11.30
N VAL A 134 14.34 -12.23 11.03
CA VAL A 134 13.56 -11.26 11.79
C VAL A 134 12.29 -10.89 11.04
N LYS A 135 11.16 -10.87 11.74
CA LYS A 135 9.91 -10.28 11.26
C LYS A 135 9.55 -9.07 12.11
N VAL A 136 9.17 -8.00 11.45
CA VAL A 136 8.67 -6.78 12.10
C VAL A 136 7.15 -6.79 12.01
N ILE A 137 6.48 -6.66 13.16
CA ILE A 137 5.03 -6.66 13.28
C ILE A 137 4.59 -5.28 13.74
N PHE A 138 3.90 -4.56 12.85
CA PHE A 138 3.20 -3.32 13.20
C PHE A 138 1.82 -3.70 13.73
N THR A 139 1.47 -3.22 14.93
CA THR A 139 0.35 -3.78 15.67
C THR A 139 -0.35 -2.72 16.54
N ASP A 140 -1.58 -3.02 16.95
CA ASP A 140 -2.46 -2.14 17.70
C ASP A 140 -3.21 -2.96 18.76
N PRO A 141 -3.10 -2.63 20.05
CA PRO A 141 -3.73 -3.39 21.13
C PRO A 141 -5.27 -3.44 21.08
N LEU A 142 -5.92 -2.49 20.43
CA LEU A 142 -7.38 -2.47 20.29
C LEU A 142 -7.89 -3.10 18.99
N CYS A 143 -7.01 -3.33 18.00
CA CYS A 143 -7.42 -3.89 16.73
C CYS A 143 -7.75 -5.39 16.85
N PRO A 144 -8.98 -5.83 16.46
CA PRO A 144 -9.39 -7.23 16.57
C PRO A 144 -8.47 -8.20 15.80
N TYR A 145 -8.00 -7.80 14.63
CA TYR A 145 -7.08 -8.60 13.82
C TYR A 145 -5.69 -8.69 14.46
N CYS A 146 -5.24 -7.63 15.13
CA CYS A 146 -3.99 -7.65 15.90
C CYS A 146 -4.11 -8.55 17.13
N LYS A 147 -5.25 -8.55 17.81
CA LYS A 147 -5.52 -9.49 18.91
C LYS A 147 -5.47 -10.94 18.43
N GLN A 148 -6.02 -11.21 17.25
CA GLN A 148 -5.95 -12.54 16.65
C GLN A 148 -4.50 -12.92 16.30
N GLU A 149 -3.70 -11.98 15.75
CA GLU A 149 -2.29 -12.22 15.45
C GLU A 149 -1.48 -12.48 16.72
N MET A 150 -1.74 -11.78 17.81
CA MET A 150 -1.05 -12.00 19.09
C MET A 150 -1.30 -13.40 19.68
N LYS A 151 -2.45 -14.04 19.43
CA LYS A 151 -2.67 -15.45 19.80
C LYS A 151 -1.73 -16.40 19.09
N ASN A 152 -1.20 -16.03 17.94
CA ASN A 152 -0.26 -16.83 17.13
C ASN A 152 1.22 -16.55 17.48
N ILE A 153 1.50 -15.73 18.50
CA ILE A 153 2.87 -15.25 18.76
C ILE A 153 3.87 -16.38 19.05
N HIS A 154 3.42 -17.43 19.73
CA HIS A 154 4.25 -18.61 20.00
C HIS A 154 4.64 -19.37 18.72
N GLU A 155 3.72 -19.49 17.77
CA GLU A 155 3.99 -20.14 16.47
C GLU A 155 4.95 -19.27 15.64
N ARG A 156 4.73 -17.95 15.64
CA ARG A 156 5.64 -17.00 14.97
C ARG A 156 7.07 -17.10 15.50
N LEU A 157 7.23 -17.25 16.82
CA LEU A 157 8.56 -17.37 17.45
C LEU A 157 9.28 -18.70 17.12
N LYS A 158 8.56 -19.73 16.69
CA LYS A 158 9.20 -20.94 16.16
C LYS A 158 9.93 -20.68 14.84
N GLU A 159 9.42 -19.74 14.04
CA GLU A 159 9.90 -19.45 12.68
C GLU A 159 10.85 -18.25 12.61
N ALA A 160 10.65 -17.22 13.46
CA ALA A 160 11.37 -15.96 13.37
C ALA A 160 11.60 -15.31 14.74
N ASN A 161 12.59 -14.43 14.82
CA ASN A 161 12.65 -13.43 15.88
C ASN A 161 11.68 -12.30 15.54
N LEU A 162 11.01 -11.74 16.53
CA LEU A 162 9.98 -10.74 16.31
C LEU A 162 10.42 -9.37 16.82
N ARG A 163 10.04 -8.32 16.10
CA ARG A 163 10.15 -6.92 16.49
C ARG A 163 8.77 -6.31 16.37
N LEU A 164 8.15 -6.01 17.51
CA LEU A 164 6.82 -5.40 17.53
C LEU A 164 6.97 -3.88 17.63
N ILE A 165 6.31 -3.18 16.72
CA ILE A 165 6.22 -1.72 16.67
C ILE A 165 4.73 -1.37 16.78
N PHE A 166 4.38 -0.56 17.76
CA PHE A 166 2.99 -0.19 17.97
C PHE A 166 2.62 0.96 17.06
N ALA A 167 1.61 0.74 16.23
CA ALA A 167 1.07 1.70 15.28
C ALA A 167 -0.46 1.70 15.32
N PRO A 168 -1.08 2.11 16.46
CA PRO A 168 -2.51 2.25 16.55
C PRO A 168 -3.09 3.11 15.43
N ILE A 169 -4.21 2.65 14.86
CA ILE A 169 -4.92 3.45 13.86
C ILE A 169 -5.68 4.61 14.53
N PRO A 170 -5.80 5.77 13.88
CA PRO A 170 -6.40 6.97 14.50
C PRO A 170 -7.78 6.76 15.10
N SER A 171 -8.61 5.89 14.51
CA SER A 171 -9.97 5.60 14.98
C SER A 171 -10.02 4.88 16.34
N HIS A 172 -8.93 4.28 16.81
CA HIS A 172 -8.84 3.65 18.12
C HIS A 172 -8.42 4.62 19.25
N GLY A 173 -8.12 5.87 18.90
CA GLY A 173 -7.93 6.97 19.82
C GLY A 173 -6.77 6.82 20.81
N GLU A 174 -6.83 7.62 21.87
CA GLU A 174 -5.74 7.70 22.85
C GLU A 174 -5.60 6.46 23.71
N GLU A 175 -6.65 5.68 23.91
CA GLU A 175 -6.58 4.45 24.67
C GLU A 175 -5.61 3.45 24.04
N ALA A 176 -5.66 3.26 22.72
CA ALA A 176 -4.75 2.38 22.01
C ALA A 176 -3.29 2.84 22.12
N VAL A 177 -3.06 4.16 22.03
CA VAL A 177 -1.75 4.78 22.22
C VAL A 177 -1.25 4.55 23.64
N ALA A 178 -2.09 4.78 24.67
CA ALA A 178 -1.74 4.59 26.08
C ALA A 178 -1.43 3.11 26.40
N LYS A 179 -2.21 2.16 25.85
CA LYS A 179 -1.91 0.72 25.96
C LYS A 179 -0.56 0.38 25.33
N SER A 180 -0.26 0.94 24.17
CA SER A 180 1.03 0.75 23.47
C SER A 180 2.20 1.23 24.33
N ILE A 181 2.10 2.42 24.92
CA ILE A 181 3.10 2.96 25.86
C ILE A 181 3.24 2.07 27.09
N SER A 182 2.13 1.55 27.63
CA SER A 182 2.15 0.65 28.78
C SER A 182 2.93 -0.62 28.49
N ILE A 183 2.66 -1.25 27.35
CA ILE A 183 3.38 -2.44 26.89
C ILE A 183 4.87 -2.14 26.76
N GLN A 184 5.24 -1.05 26.09
CA GLN A 184 6.63 -0.66 25.90
C GLN A 184 7.35 -0.42 27.24
N LYS A 185 6.70 0.23 28.22
CA LYS A 185 7.25 0.50 29.56
C LYS A 185 7.46 -0.79 30.35
N GLU A 186 6.51 -1.72 30.32
CA GLU A 186 6.58 -2.99 31.05
C GLU A 186 7.57 -3.95 30.36
N ALA A 187 7.52 -4.09 29.05
CA ALA A 187 8.41 -4.98 28.29
C ALA A 187 9.90 -4.64 28.45
N ARG A 188 10.24 -3.35 28.65
CA ARG A 188 11.64 -2.94 28.94
C ARG A 188 12.17 -3.50 30.27
N LYS A 189 11.30 -3.85 31.21
CA LYS A 189 11.69 -4.42 32.50
C LYS A 189 11.77 -5.94 32.45
N ALA A 190 11.14 -6.56 31.46
CA ALA A 190 11.10 -8.01 31.29
C ALA A 190 12.49 -8.54 30.88
N LYS A 191 12.84 -9.70 31.42
CA LYS A 191 14.13 -10.36 31.16
C LYS A 191 14.00 -11.56 30.22
N LYS A 192 12.79 -12.09 30.08
CA LYS A 192 12.47 -13.31 29.30
C LYS A 192 11.33 -13.03 28.32
N ASP A 193 11.36 -13.73 27.20
CA ASP A 193 10.28 -13.64 26.20
C ASP A 193 8.91 -14.02 26.80
N SER A 194 8.86 -14.98 27.72
CA SER A 194 7.61 -15.37 28.41
C SER A 194 6.99 -14.24 29.23
N GLU A 195 7.82 -13.37 29.82
CA GLU A 195 7.33 -12.20 30.54
C GLU A 195 6.76 -11.15 29.59
N ILE A 196 7.43 -10.96 28.44
CA ILE A 196 6.94 -10.05 27.38
C ILE A 196 5.62 -10.56 26.80
N ILE A 197 5.48 -11.87 26.56
CA ILE A 197 4.26 -12.47 26.06
C ILE A 197 3.12 -12.26 27.05
N ALA A 198 3.34 -12.48 28.35
CA ALA A 198 2.32 -12.22 29.37
C ALA A 198 1.89 -10.75 29.41
N ILE A 199 2.81 -9.80 29.17
CA ILE A 199 2.49 -8.37 29.06
C ILE A 199 1.60 -8.13 27.80
N LEU A 200 1.94 -8.74 26.67
CA LEU A 200 1.12 -8.62 25.47
C LEU A 200 -0.27 -9.21 25.67
N GLU A 201 -0.38 -10.42 26.23
CA GLU A 201 -1.66 -11.05 26.56
C GLU A 201 -2.52 -10.16 27.46
N LYS A 202 -1.93 -9.57 28.51
CA LYS A 202 -2.60 -8.63 29.41
C LYS A 202 -3.22 -7.45 28.66
N TYR A 203 -2.45 -6.76 27.81
CA TYR A 203 -2.89 -5.50 27.18
C TYR A 203 -3.73 -5.70 25.92
N TYR A 204 -3.67 -6.89 25.30
CA TYR A 204 -4.54 -7.24 24.18
C TYR A 204 -5.87 -7.86 24.63
N ALA A 205 -6.07 -8.13 25.94
CA ALA A 205 -7.36 -8.54 26.48
C ALA A 205 -8.40 -7.42 26.35
N ASP A 206 -9.66 -7.80 26.19
CA ASP A 206 -10.76 -6.84 25.95
C ASP A 206 -11.03 -5.92 27.14
N ASP A 207 -10.84 -6.44 28.35
CA ASP A 207 -11.03 -5.76 29.63
C ASP A 207 -9.79 -5.04 30.15
N SER A 208 -8.70 -5.02 29.37
CA SER A 208 -7.46 -4.38 29.79
C SER A 208 -7.59 -2.87 29.82
N VAL A 209 -6.91 -2.24 30.78
CA VAL A 209 -6.79 -0.78 30.87
C VAL A 209 -5.31 -0.37 30.77
N PRO A 210 -4.99 0.82 30.22
CA PRO A 210 -3.64 1.32 30.20
C PRO A 210 -3.14 1.62 31.61
N ALA A 211 -1.82 1.69 31.78
CA ALA A 211 -1.22 2.10 33.05
C ALA A 211 -1.61 3.54 33.41
N SER A 212 -1.92 3.79 34.69
CA SER A 212 -2.43 5.08 35.17
C SER A 212 -1.40 6.24 35.12
N ASN A 213 -0.13 5.94 34.92
CA ASN A 213 0.97 6.92 34.98
C ASN A 213 1.49 7.33 33.59
N ILE A 214 0.61 7.45 32.59
CA ILE A 214 0.95 7.91 31.26
C ILE A 214 0.51 9.37 31.14
N SER A 215 1.46 10.25 30.84
CA SER A 215 1.20 11.67 30.68
C SER A 215 0.71 12.01 29.26
N THR A 216 0.03 13.16 29.13
CA THR A 216 -0.38 13.70 27.83
C THR A 216 0.82 13.90 26.90
N ASP A 217 1.95 14.39 27.41
CA ASP A 217 3.19 14.57 26.64
C ASP A 217 3.74 13.24 26.08
N GLU A 218 3.62 12.15 26.84
CA GLU A 218 4.01 10.82 26.33
C GLU A 218 3.07 10.34 25.22
N ILE A 219 1.78 10.61 25.33
CA ILE A 219 0.78 10.28 24.29
C ILE A 219 1.07 11.07 23.01
N GLU A 220 1.31 12.38 23.11
CA GLU A 220 1.59 13.22 21.95
C GLU A 220 2.90 12.79 21.23
N LYS A 221 3.95 12.51 21.99
CA LYS A 221 5.20 11.99 21.43
C LYS A 221 5.04 10.64 20.74
N GLU A 222 4.21 9.77 21.31
CA GLU A 222 3.91 8.47 20.68
C GLU A 222 3.08 8.64 19.40
N LYS A 223 2.08 9.52 19.38
CA LYS A 223 1.32 9.86 18.18
C LYS A 223 2.23 10.34 17.04
N MET A 224 3.19 11.22 17.33
CA MET A 224 4.16 11.68 16.32
C MET A 224 4.98 10.52 15.74
N LEU A 225 5.38 9.54 16.54
CA LEU A 225 6.09 8.36 16.05
C LEU A 225 5.16 7.48 15.19
N ILE A 226 3.92 7.29 15.60
CA ILE A 226 2.91 6.53 14.85
C ILE A 226 2.65 7.19 13.49
N ASP A 227 2.44 8.51 13.48
CA ASP A 227 2.23 9.28 12.25
C ASP A 227 3.43 9.16 11.30
N SER A 228 4.65 9.17 11.83
CA SER A 228 5.87 8.97 11.02
C SER A 228 5.92 7.59 10.36
N ILE A 229 5.39 6.55 11.01
CA ILE A 229 5.29 5.20 10.44
C ILE A 229 4.30 5.18 9.27
N PHE A 230 3.09 5.70 9.46
CA PHE A 230 2.07 5.73 8.39
C PHE A 230 2.49 6.63 7.23
N ALA A 231 3.18 7.75 7.51
CA ALA A 231 3.71 8.68 6.50
C ALA A 231 4.74 8.04 5.55
N THR A 232 5.34 6.91 5.92
CA THR A 232 6.23 6.16 5.01
C THR A 232 5.51 5.59 3.78
N GLY A 233 4.19 5.37 3.87
CA GLY A 233 3.39 4.66 2.88
C GLY A 233 3.57 3.13 2.87
N ALA A 234 4.47 2.58 3.69
CA ALA A 234 4.69 1.14 3.82
C ALA A 234 3.55 0.44 4.57
N ILE A 235 3.00 1.10 5.58
CA ILE A 235 1.97 0.56 6.46
C ILE A 235 0.63 1.19 6.10
N ARG A 236 -0.29 0.39 5.56
CA ARG A 236 -1.64 0.83 5.16
C ARG A 236 -2.72 0.40 6.15
N GLY A 237 -2.34 -0.40 7.13
CA GLY A 237 -3.23 -0.95 8.17
C GLY A 237 -2.48 -1.91 9.09
N VAL A 238 -3.13 -2.35 10.15
CA VAL A 238 -2.55 -3.28 11.13
C VAL A 238 -3.49 -4.49 11.34
N PRO A 239 -2.94 -5.70 11.59
CA PRO A 239 -1.50 -5.99 11.71
C PRO A 239 -0.80 -5.97 10.33
N ALA A 240 0.40 -5.40 10.26
CA ALA A 240 1.28 -5.53 9.10
C ALA A 240 2.54 -6.29 9.52
N ILE A 241 2.90 -7.34 8.76
CA ILE A 241 4.05 -8.19 9.04
C ILE A 241 5.01 -8.08 7.86
N ILE A 242 6.22 -7.60 8.12
CA ILE A 242 7.23 -7.36 7.09
C ILE A 242 8.49 -8.16 7.45
N ASP A 243 9.11 -8.79 6.47
CA ASP A 243 10.40 -9.41 6.67
C ASP A 243 11.47 -8.36 6.97
N GLY A 244 12.22 -8.53 8.04
CA GLY A 244 13.23 -7.54 8.48
C GLY A 244 14.24 -7.20 7.38
N LYS A 245 14.58 -8.17 6.52
CA LYS A 245 15.48 -7.96 5.37
C LYS A 245 14.97 -6.92 4.37
N ASP A 246 13.64 -6.80 4.21
CA ASP A 246 13.02 -5.90 3.24
C ASP A 246 13.01 -4.43 3.71
N ILE A 247 13.27 -4.22 5.01
CA ILE A 247 13.32 -2.90 5.66
C ILE A 247 14.60 -2.69 6.50
N ASP A 248 15.67 -3.44 6.21
CA ASP A 248 17.00 -3.36 6.83
C ASP A 248 16.99 -3.50 8.37
N VAL A 249 16.12 -4.36 8.92
CA VAL A 249 16.02 -4.68 10.35
C VAL A 249 16.60 -6.08 10.61
N LYS A 250 17.56 -6.17 11.56
CA LYS A 250 18.24 -7.41 11.98
C LYS A 250 17.85 -7.85 13.38
#